data_ec39dadd6dd8b50ade7251a18d15f240
#
_entry.id   ec39dadd6dd8b50ade7251a18d15f240
#
_cell.length_a   1.000
_cell.length_b   1.000
_cell.length_c   1.000
_cell.angle_alpha   90.00
_cell.angle_beta   90.00
_cell.angle_gamma   90.00
#
_symmetry.space_group_name_H-M   'P 1'
#
loop_
_entity.id
_entity.type
_entity.pdbx_description
1 polymer ?
#
loop_
_entity_poly.entity_id
_entity_poly.type
_entity_poly.pdbx_seq_one_letter_code
_entity_poly.pdbx_strand_id
1 'polypeptide(L)'
;MNTPSIEYIKQHKYHRDFYLNRDFPGFLDIVDNQFPDISNPSERLWLYFNGYPTCPTCGGRVRTFINFNKGYTKYCCPTCAQKDPEVREKNEKTNTIRYGKDHVKRRVEKTAETKLKRYGKAGYNNPDAMKSTFIERYGVDNPLKSDVVKEKVNKTNMKKYGATRRITSTDYLKQKRDQMDNQLVEKYPEVIQVINHPDGLPIFKCSCTDPKCSKCQERTFEIGYAMYYERKFVYKTEICPIKNTIYKNKNTNIELFIQNILDAHSIEYVTNNRKVLSGTELDIYIPSRNLAIECNGIYWHSLKTKEYHYKKWSVCKELGIQLLTIWEDQIVNKPEVVQNIILSRLGIYNERIGAGKCKVRDVPAKEAMEFLDNNHLQGSVNGSVRLGLYYKDRLVSMMVFGRKRKALGSDNKGDTFELYRYCNACGVQVIHGAERMFKHFLKDHPGCTIESFSSNDISMGDLYRTLGFNLVGEQPTSYWYVDKNFQRHHRYAFRKDILVKNGADPKMTEFEITNNMGLYRIYDSGQQKWRYDTTSN
;
A
#
# COMPACT_ATOMS: atom_id res chain seq x y z
N MET A 1 -33.82 -43.23 -10.15
CA MET A 1 -32.58 -43.74 -10.76
C MET A 1 -31.95 -44.69 -9.79
N ASN A 2 -31.46 -45.84 -10.26
CA ASN A 2 -30.73 -46.76 -9.38
C ASN A 2 -29.36 -46.17 -9.05
N THR A 3 -29.06 -46.04 -7.76
CA THR A 3 -27.74 -45.57 -7.28
C THR A 3 -26.84 -46.79 -7.03
N PRO A 4 -25.57 -46.79 -7.54
CA PRO A 4 -24.66 -47.90 -7.32
C PRO A 4 -24.31 -48.05 -5.84
N SER A 5 -24.03 -49.28 -5.39
CA SER A 5 -23.51 -49.49 -4.04
C SER A 5 -22.01 -49.17 -3.98
N ILE A 6 -21.51 -48.88 -2.77
CA ILE A 6 -20.07 -48.67 -2.53
C ILE A 6 -19.27 -49.93 -2.90
N GLU A 7 -19.81 -51.12 -2.64
CA GLU A 7 -19.21 -52.41 -2.97
C GLU A 7 -19.07 -52.58 -4.48
N TYR A 8 -20.09 -52.19 -5.26
CA TYR A 8 -20.05 -52.20 -6.73
C TYR A 8 -18.88 -51.33 -7.25
N ILE A 9 -18.74 -50.12 -6.71
CA ILE A 9 -17.67 -49.20 -7.10
C ILE A 9 -16.26 -49.76 -6.77
N LYS A 10 -16.13 -50.38 -5.60
CA LYS A 10 -14.86 -51.01 -5.18
C LYS A 10 -14.48 -52.20 -6.03
N GLN A 11 -15.45 -53.01 -6.46
CA GLN A 11 -15.21 -54.15 -7.36
C GLN A 11 -14.70 -53.72 -8.74
N HIS A 12 -15.22 -52.61 -9.26
CA HIS A 12 -14.91 -52.06 -10.57
C HIS A 12 -13.83 -50.97 -10.55
N LYS A 13 -12.90 -50.98 -9.61
CA LYS A 13 -11.87 -49.92 -9.40
C LYS A 13 -11.03 -49.60 -10.64
N TYR A 14 -10.81 -50.59 -11.52
CA TYR A 14 -10.23 -50.43 -12.84
C TYR A 14 -11.36 -50.22 -13.84
N HIS A 15 -11.33 -49.18 -14.66
CA HIS A 15 -12.39 -48.81 -15.61
C HIS A 15 -13.73 -48.44 -14.93
N ARG A 16 -13.67 -47.92 -13.72
CA ARG A 16 -14.84 -47.57 -12.88
C ARG A 16 -15.87 -46.71 -13.64
N ASP A 17 -15.42 -45.64 -14.29
CA ASP A 17 -16.31 -44.68 -14.96
C ASP A 17 -17.02 -45.33 -16.17
N PHE A 18 -16.37 -46.29 -16.85
CA PHE A 18 -17.00 -47.06 -17.90
C PHE A 18 -18.14 -47.92 -17.36
N TYR A 19 -17.95 -48.64 -16.27
CA TYR A 19 -18.99 -49.48 -15.67
C TYR A 19 -20.13 -48.66 -15.06
N LEU A 20 -19.81 -47.54 -14.45
CA LEU A 20 -20.84 -46.65 -13.91
C LEU A 20 -21.70 -46.03 -15.01
N ASN A 21 -21.11 -45.56 -16.10
CA ASN A 21 -21.90 -45.05 -17.23
C ASN A 21 -22.76 -46.13 -17.94
N ARG A 22 -22.24 -47.37 -17.99
CA ARG A 22 -22.98 -48.48 -18.60
C ARG A 22 -24.17 -48.94 -17.76
N ASP A 23 -23.93 -49.16 -16.47
CA ASP A 23 -24.91 -49.80 -15.57
C ASP A 23 -25.77 -48.81 -14.80
N PHE A 24 -25.33 -47.55 -14.70
CA PHE A 24 -26.02 -46.44 -14.01
C PHE A 24 -25.91 -45.14 -14.82
N PRO A 25 -26.50 -45.08 -16.02
CA PRO A 25 -26.39 -43.92 -16.91
C PRO A 25 -26.91 -42.64 -16.25
N GLY A 26 -26.10 -41.55 -16.38
CA GLY A 26 -26.41 -40.24 -15.79
C GLY A 26 -26.03 -40.11 -14.29
N PHE A 27 -25.55 -41.18 -13.64
CA PHE A 27 -25.17 -41.10 -12.22
C PHE A 27 -23.96 -40.21 -12.00
N LEU A 28 -22.94 -40.30 -12.87
CA LEU A 28 -21.74 -39.46 -12.76
C LEU A 28 -22.08 -37.98 -12.96
N ASP A 29 -23.01 -37.65 -13.83
CA ASP A 29 -23.45 -36.25 -14.03
C ASP A 29 -24.10 -35.68 -12.76
N ILE A 30 -24.85 -36.50 -12.02
CA ILE A 30 -25.43 -36.11 -10.74
C ILE A 30 -24.33 -35.80 -9.72
N VAL A 31 -23.32 -36.69 -9.63
CA VAL A 31 -22.20 -36.53 -8.72
C VAL A 31 -21.36 -35.28 -9.08
N ASP A 32 -21.14 -35.05 -10.37
CA ASP A 32 -20.35 -33.94 -10.86
C ASP A 32 -21.07 -32.59 -10.64
N ASN A 33 -22.37 -32.57 -10.85
CA ASN A 33 -23.19 -31.38 -10.60
C ASN A 33 -23.32 -31.06 -9.08
N GLN A 34 -23.26 -32.09 -8.23
CA GLN A 34 -23.34 -31.90 -6.77
C GLN A 34 -22.04 -31.33 -6.17
N PHE A 35 -20.88 -31.60 -6.82
CA PHE A 35 -19.56 -31.19 -6.35
C PHE A 35 -18.72 -30.52 -7.45
N PRO A 36 -19.20 -29.42 -8.07
CA PRO A 36 -18.54 -28.80 -9.20
C PRO A 36 -17.14 -28.25 -8.87
N ASP A 37 -16.91 -27.88 -7.61
CA ASP A 37 -15.65 -27.29 -7.15
C ASP A 37 -14.56 -28.32 -6.83
N ILE A 38 -14.89 -29.62 -6.87
CA ILE A 38 -13.92 -30.70 -6.59
C ILE A 38 -13.39 -31.23 -7.93
N SER A 39 -12.13 -30.99 -8.22
CA SER A 39 -11.51 -31.41 -9.48
C SER A 39 -11.31 -32.94 -9.62
N ASN A 40 -11.13 -33.64 -8.49
CA ASN A 40 -10.84 -35.08 -8.50
C ASN A 40 -12.13 -35.92 -8.57
N PRO A 41 -12.40 -36.66 -9.68
CA PRO A 41 -13.62 -37.48 -9.81
C PRO A 41 -13.78 -38.54 -8.72
N SER A 42 -12.67 -39.13 -8.26
CA SER A 42 -12.70 -40.11 -7.17
C SER A 42 -13.07 -39.50 -5.82
N GLU A 43 -12.71 -38.23 -5.62
CA GLU A 43 -13.06 -37.46 -4.43
C GLU A 43 -14.53 -37.08 -4.45
N ARG A 44 -15.07 -36.58 -5.59
CA ARG A 44 -16.49 -36.29 -5.79
C ARG A 44 -17.36 -37.50 -5.48
N LEU A 45 -16.98 -38.64 -6.05
CA LEU A 45 -17.69 -39.89 -5.84
C LEU A 45 -17.65 -40.35 -4.38
N TRP A 46 -16.53 -40.19 -3.70
CA TRP A 46 -16.42 -40.52 -2.28
C TRP A 46 -17.28 -39.60 -1.43
N LEU A 47 -17.29 -38.30 -1.72
CA LEU A 47 -18.10 -37.31 -1.01
C LEU A 47 -19.60 -37.54 -1.19
N TYR A 48 -20.02 -38.00 -2.35
CA TYR A 48 -21.41 -38.33 -2.61
C TYR A 48 -21.96 -39.35 -1.61
N PHE A 49 -21.16 -40.37 -1.27
CA PHE A 49 -21.58 -41.43 -0.34
C PHE A 49 -21.32 -41.12 1.14
N ASN A 50 -20.32 -40.32 1.42
CA ASN A 50 -19.83 -40.17 2.80
C ASN A 50 -19.99 -38.75 3.36
N GLY A 51 -20.28 -37.77 2.52
CA GLY A 51 -20.27 -36.37 2.92
C GLY A 51 -18.86 -35.84 3.26
N TYR A 52 -18.78 -34.62 3.73
CA TYR A 52 -17.52 -34.00 4.11
C TYR A 52 -17.06 -34.46 5.50
N PRO A 53 -15.86 -35.08 5.60
CA PRO A 53 -15.37 -35.55 6.89
C PRO A 53 -14.91 -34.41 7.78
N THR A 54 -15.15 -34.57 9.08
CA THR A 54 -14.71 -33.63 10.12
C THR A 54 -13.55 -34.19 10.91
N CYS A 55 -12.66 -33.31 11.35
CA CYS A 55 -11.52 -33.67 12.17
C CYS A 55 -11.98 -34.00 13.61
N PRO A 56 -11.67 -35.18 14.15
CA PRO A 56 -12.11 -35.59 15.50
C PRO A 56 -11.54 -34.71 16.61
N THR A 57 -10.43 -33.98 16.34
CA THR A 57 -9.76 -33.15 17.34
C THR A 57 -10.32 -31.73 17.42
N CYS A 58 -10.72 -31.14 16.29
CA CYS A 58 -11.13 -29.73 16.27
C CYS A 58 -12.50 -29.48 15.61
N GLY A 59 -13.19 -30.52 15.13
CA GLY A 59 -14.47 -30.41 14.42
C GLY A 59 -14.38 -29.79 13.03
N GLY A 60 -13.22 -29.26 12.62
CA GLY A 60 -13.02 -28.64 11.32
C GLY A 60 -13.00 -29.67 10.19
N ARG A 61 -13.35 -29.22 8.97
CA ARG A 61 -13.34 -30.07 7.77
C ARG A 61 -11.96 -30.63 7.49
N VAL A 62 -11.88 -31.94 7.19
CA VAL A 62 -10.66 -32.59 6.71
C VAL A 62 -10.57 -32.44 5.20
N ARG A 63 -9.41 -32.03 4.69
CA ARG A 63 -9.24 -31.63 3.29
C ARG A 63 -8.33 -32.53 2.47
N THR A 64 -7.53 -33.37 3.12
CA THR A 64 -6.56 -34.21 2.40
C THR A 64 -7.21 -35.52 2.03
N PHE A 65 -7.66 -35.61 0.77
CA PHE A 65 -8.17 -36.84 0.20
C PHE A 65 -7.00 -37.77 -0.18
N ILE A 66 -7.10 -39.05 0.16
CA ILE A 66 -6.07 -40.05 -0.12
C ILE A 66 -6.42 -40.81 -1.40
N ASN A 67 -7.53 -41.50 -1.40
CA ASN A 67 -8.12 -42.22 -2.52
C ASN A 67 -9.53 -42.70 -2.15
N PHE A 68 -10.27 -43.25 -3.12
CA PHE A 68 -11.65 -43.71 -2.89
C PHE A 68 -11.79 -44.77 -1.79
N ASN A 69 -10.81 -45.67 -1.64
CA ASN A 69 -10.89 -46.75 -0.64
C ASN A 69 -10.59 -46.26 0.79
N LYS A 70 -9.67 -45.29 0.92
CA LYS A 70 -9.23 -44.76 2.21
C LYS A 70 -9.95 -43.48 2.61
N GLY A 71 -10.61 -42.82 1.66
CA GLY A 71 -11.23 -41.53 1.90
C GLY A 71 -10.19 -40.44 2.19
N TYR A 72 -10.50 -39.61 3.16
CA TYR A 72 -9.65 -38.55 3.64
C TYR A 72 -8.74 -38.97 4.79
N THR A 73 -7.74 -38.15 5.09
CA THR A 73 -6.95 -38.30 6.32
C THR A 73 -7.85 -38.15 7.56
N LYS A 74 -7.51 -38.80 8.65
CA LYS A 74 -8.29 -38.72 9.90
C LYS A 74 -8.31 -37.29 10.48
N TYR A 75 -7.23 -36.50 10.28
CA TYR A 75 -7.05 -35.18 10.87
C TYR A 75 -6.86 -34.10 9.81
N CYS A 76 -7.31 -32.90 10.10
CA CYS A 76 -7.19 -31.75 9.20
C CYS A 76 -5.74 -31.25 9.04
N CYS A 77 -4.88 -31.49 10.04
CA CYS A 77 -3.48 -31.08 10.05
C CYS A 77 -2.63 -31.93 11.02
N PRO A 78 -1.29 -31.93 10.88
CA PRO A 78 -0.39 -32.65 11.79
C PRO A 78 -0.54 -32.24 13.27
N THR A 79 -0.83 -30.97 13.53
CA THR A 79 -1.04 -30.46 14.90
C THR A 79 -2.27 -31.09 15.56
N CYS A 80 -3.35 -31.31 14.82
CA CYS A 80 -4.54 -31.99 15.33
C CYS A 80 -4.27 -33.46 15.56
N ALA A 81 -3.53 -34.11 14.66
CA ALA A 81 -3.10 -35.50 14.87
C ALA A 81 -2.24 -35.66 16.14
N GLN A 82 -1.32 -34.72 16.40
CA GLN A 82 -0.49 -34.74 17.61
C GLN A 82 -1.24 -34.44 18.91
N LYS A 83 -2.39 -33.78 18.81
CA LYS A 83 -3.25 -33.48 19.97
C LYS A 83 -4.17 -34.67 20.35
N ASP A 84 -4.37 -35.61 19.43
CA ASP A 84 -5.20 -36.78 19.66
C ASP A 84 -4.52 -37.69 20.68
N PRO A 85 -5.22 -38.08 21.78
CA PRO A 85 -4.65 -38.93 22.80
C PRO A 85 -4.19 -40.30 22.30
N GLU A 86 -4.93 -40.93 21.40
CA GLU A 86 -4.57 -42.25 20.82
C GLU A 86 -3.25 -42.16 20.02
N VAL A 87 -3.07 -41.10 19.25
CA VAL A 87 -1.84 -40.87 18.48
C VAL A 87 -0.66 -40.62 19.41
N ARG A 88 -0.87 -39.84 20.48
CA ARG A 88 0.16 -39.63 21.51
C ARG A 88 0.58 -40.92 22.18
N GLU A 89 -0.39 -41.69 22.62
CA GLU A 89 -0.12 -42.97 23.28
C GLU A 89 0.61 -43.96 22.37
N LYS A 90 0.18 -44.06 21.10
CA LYS A 90 0.85 -44.92 20.12
C LYS A 90 2.29 -44.47 19.86
N ASN A 91 2.54 -43.19 19.72
CA ASN A 91 3.87 -42.64 19.53
C ASN A 91 4.74 -42.83 20.76
N GLU A 92 4.19 -42.65 21.96
CA GLU A 92 4.88 -42.88 23.23
C GLU A 92 5.24 -44.35 23.41
N LYS A 93 4.30 -45.28 23.17
CA LYS A 93 4.57 -46.73 23.17
C LYS A 93 5.68 -47.10 22.16
N THR A 94 5.59 -46.61 20.96
CA THR A 94 6.61 -46.91 19.91
C THR A 94 7.99 -46.37 20.32
N ASN A 95 8.05 -45.14 20.83
CA ASN A 95 9.29 -44.53 21.28
C ASN A 95 9.83 -45.23 22.55
N THR A 96 8.96 -45.63 23.44
CA THR A 96 9.33 -46.40 24.66
C THR A 96 9.90 -47.76 24.30
N ILE A 97 9.31 -48.48 23.33
CA ILE A 97 9.82 -49.78 22.84
C ILE A 97 11.20 -49.61 22.18
N ARG A 98 11.35 -48.60 21.33
CA ARG A 98 12.61 -48.40 20.55
C ARG A 98 13.74 -47.82 21.41
N TYR A 99 13.44 -46.92 22.34
CA TYR A 99 14.47 -46.10 22.98
C TYR A 99 14.39 -46.12 24.55
N GLY A 100 13.41 -46.82 25.13
CA GLY A 100 13.17 -46.88 26.55
C GLY A 100 12.38 -45.68 27.11
N LYS A 101 11.78 -45.82 28.29
CA LYS A 101 10.87 -44.81 28.89
C LYS A 101 11.47 -43.41 29.01
N ASP A 102 12.77 -43.30 29.33
CA ASP A 102 13.44 -42.02 29.56
C ASP A 102 14.30 -41.54 28.39
N HIS A 103 14.02 -42.02 27.19
CA HIS A 103 14.88 -41.72 26.01
C HIS A 103 15.04 -40.23 25.69
N VAL A 104 13.97 -39.45 25.84
CA VAL A 104 14.01 -37.98 25.59
C VAL A 104 14.86 -37.31 26.66
N LYS A 105 14.63 -37.66 27.95
CA LYS A 105 15.37 -37.10 29.07
C LYS A 105 16.86 -37.43 28.98
N ARG A 106 17.22 -38.68 28.73
CA ARG A 106 18.60 -39.12 28.49
C ARG A 106 19.29 -38.41 27.33
N ARG A 107 18.59 -38.17 26.24
CA ARG A 107 19.13 -37.46 25.09
C ARG A 107 19.40 -35.98 25.38
N VAL A 108 18.50 -35.33 26.10
CA VAL A 108 18.67 -33.92 26.53
C VAL A 108 19.82 -33.83 27.54
N GLU A 109 19.85 -34.70 28.55
CA GLU A 109 20.90 -34.75 29.54
C GLU A 109 22.27 -35.01 28.92
N LYS A 110 22.41 -36.03 28.06
CA LYS A 110 23.66 -36.35 27.36
C LYS A 110 24.14 -35.17 26.46
N THR A 111 23.20 -34.46 25.85
CA THR A 111 23.54 -33.27 25.04
C THR A 111 23.99 -32.12 25.95
N ALA A 112 23.31 -31.91 27.06
CA ALA A 112 23.63 -30.90 28.06
C ALA A 112 25.00 -31.18 28.73
N GLU A 113 25.26 -32.43 29.13
CA GLU A 113 26.53 -32.86 29.68
C GLU A 113 27.69 -32.67 28.69
N THR A 114 27.47 -33.04 27.43
CA THR A 114 28.46 -32.86 26.36
C THR A 114 28.80 -31.39 26.16
N LYS A 115 27.76 -30.54 26.16
CA LYS A 115 27.94 -29.07 26.05
C LYS A 115 28.60 -28.49 27.29
N LEU A 116 28.22 -28.95 28.48
CA LEU A 116 28.84 -28.52 29.72
C LEU A 116 30.32 -28.89 29.77
N LYS A 117 30.67 -30.15 29.45
CA LYS A 117 32.08 -30.61 29.36
C LYS A 117 32.91 -29.83 28.37
N ARG A 118 32.36 -29.51 27.19
CA ARG A 118 33.12 -28.86 26.13
C ARG A 118 33.17 -27.33 26.26
N TYR A 119 32.14 -26.72 26.83
CA TYR A 119 31.95 -25.26 26.73
C TYR A 119 31.63 -24.61 28.08
N GLY A 120 31.58 -25.34 29.16
CA GLY A 120 31.30 -24.82 30.49
C GLY A 120 29.85 -24.40 30.74
N LYS A 121 28.94 -24.58 29.75
CA LYS A 121 27.51 -24.24 29.85
C LYS A 121 26.67 -25.27 29.13
N ALA A 122 25.68 -25.83 29.79
CA ALA A 122 24.80 -26.87 29.24
C ALA A 122 24.00 -26.44 27.99
N GLY A 123 23.70 -25.15 27.88
CA GLY A 123 23.01 -24.55 26.74
C GLY A 123 23.90 -23.91 25.68
N TYR A 124 25.21 -24.15 25.71
CA TYR A 124 26.17 -23.46 24.84
C TYR A 124 26.01 -23.82 23.35
N ASN A 125 25.90 -22.82 22.51
CA ASN A 125 26.14 -22.88 21.08
C ASN A 125 27.34 -21.99 20.80
N ASN A 126 28.45 -22.55 20.26
CA ASN A 126 29.65 -21.80 19.99
C ASN A 126 29.61 -21.20 18.55
N PRO A 127 29.21 -19.92 18.40
CA PRO A 127 29.15 -19.30 17.07
C PRO A 127 30.53 -19.14 16.44
N ASP A 128 31.56 -18.94 17.25
CA ASP A 128 32.93 -18.70 16.77
C ASP A 128 33.58 -19.99 16.25
N ALA A 129 33.37 -21.13 16.96
CA ALA A 129 33.80 -22.42 16.47
C ALA A 129 33.06 -22.83 15.18
N MET A 130 31.76 -22.50 15.05
CA MET A 130 31.02 -22.69 13.79
C MET A 130 31.59 -21.83 12.68
N LYS A 131 31.86 -20.55 12.93
CA LYS A 131 32.46 -19.66 11.94
C LYS A 131 33.84 -20.14 11.53
N SER A 132 34.70 -20.52 12.49
CA SER A 132 36.04 -21.06 12.20
C SER A 132 35.97 -22.30 11.31
N THR A 133 35.08 -23.26 11.62
CA THR A 133 34.85 -24.45 10.81
C THR A 133 34.34 -24.08 9.40
N PHE A 134 33.51 -23.05 9.27
CA PHE A 134 33.02 -22.61 7.96
C PHE A 134 34.11 -21.90 7.17
N ILE A 135 34.94 -21.08 7.82
CA ILE A 135 36.09 -20.44 7.19
C ILE A 135 37.08 -21.50 6.70
N GLU A 136 37.39 -22.48 7.53
CA GLU A 136 38.31 -23.59 7.17
C GLU A 136 37.78 -24.41 5.98
N ARG A 137 36.48 -24.75 5.97
CA ARG A 137 35.89 -25.62 4.94
C ARG A 137 35.48 -24.89 3.67
N TYR A 138 35.08 -23.64 3.76
CA TYR A 138 34.42 -22.91 2.68
C TYR A 138 35.04 -21.54 2.40
N GLY A 139 36.03 -21.11 3.17
CA GLY A 139 36.67 -19.80 3.06
C GLY A 139 35.80 -18.61 3.48
N VAL A 140 34.65 -18.86 4.11
CA VAL A 140 33.64 -17.84 4.50
C VAL A 140 33.05 -18.18 5.87
N ASP A 141 32.60 -17.15 6.59
CA ASP A 141 32.00 -17.27 7.93
C ASP A 141 30.60 -17.95 7.94
N ASN A 142 30.00 -18.09 6.78
CA ASN A 142 28.71 -18.78 6.59
C ASN A 142 28.76 -19.55 5.26
N PRO A 143 28.49 -20.88 5.25
CA PRO A 143 28.53 -21.68 4.03
C PRO A 143 27.71 -21.14 2.87
N LEU A 144 26.57 -20.46 3.16
CA LEU A 144 25.73 -19.85 2.13
C LEU A 144 26.35 -18.61 1.45
N LYS A 145 27.45 -18.10 1.97
CA LYS A 145 28.23 -17.04 1.29
C LYS A 145 29.24 -17.62 0.28
N SER A 146 29.59 -18.90 0.40
CA SER A 146 30.50 -19.58 -0.53
C SER A 146 29.81 -19.85 -1.86
N ASP A 147 30.44 -19.45 -2.96
CA ASP A 147 29.87 -19.66 -4.30
C ASP A 147 29.84 -21.14 -4.69
N VAL A 148 30.80 -21.94 -4.23
CA VAL A 148 30.80 -23.41 -4.41
C VAL A 148 29.58 -24.03 -3.73
N VAL A 149 29.25 -23.62 -2.53
CA VAL A 149 28.05 -24.12 -1.81
C VAL A 149 26.78 -23.62 -2.45
N LYS A 150 26.73 -22.34 -2.85
CA LYS A 150 25.57 -21.78 -3.58
C LYS A 150 25.32 -22.54 -4.88
N GLU A 151 26.37 -22.81 -5.66
CA GLU A 151 26.23 -23.54 -6.91
C GLU A 151 25.75 -24.98 -6.69
N LYS A 152 26.27 -25.69 -5.69
CA LYS A 152 25.82 -27.03 -5.32
C LYS A 152 24.36 -27.04 -4.85
N VAL A 153 23.96 -26.07 -4.04
CA VAL A 153 22.58 -25.89 -3.61
C VAL A 153 21.68 -25.57 -4.81
N ASN A 154 22.10 -24.65 -5.68
CA ASN A 154 21.36 -24.29 -6.88
C ASN A 154 21.19 -25.49 -7.83
N LYS A 155 22.25 -26.27 -8.10
CA LYS A 155 22.18 -27.52 -8.90
C LYS A 155 21.19 -28.53 -8.29
N THR A 156 21.26 -28.71 -6.96
CA THR A 156 20.34 -29.61 -6.25
C THR A 156 18.90 -29.12 -6.33
N ASN A 157 18.68 -27.84 -6.14
CA ASN A 157 17.36 -27.24 -6.22
C ASN A 157 16.80 -27.26 -7.64
N MET A 158 17.62 -26.97 -8.66
CA MET A 158 17.23 -27.07 -10.06
C MET A 158 16.79 -28.49 -10.42
N LYS A 159 17.56 -29.52 -9.99
CA LYS A 159 17.20 -30.91 -10.22
C LYS A 159 15.91 -31.33 -9.50
N LYS A 160 15.68 -30.80 -8.30
CA LYS A 160 14.57 -31.23 -7.45
C LYS A 160 13.29 -30.41 -7.64
N TYR A 161 13.42 -29.13 -7.99
CA TYR A 161 12.30 -28.17 -8.00
C TYR A 161 12.19 -27.36 -9.29
N GLY A 162 13.10 -27.56 -10.27
CA GLY A 162 13.13 -26.76 -11.50
C GLY A 162 13.48 -25.29 -11.29
N ALA A 163 13.97 -24.91 -10.10
CA ALA A 163 14.32 -23.53 -9.76
C ALA A 163 15.51 -23.50 -8.79
N THR A 164 16.27 -22.41 -8.74
CA THR A 164 17.42 -22.25 -7.84
C THR A 164 17.03 -22.23 -6.36
N ARG A 165 15.77 -21.94 -6.07
CA ARG A 165 15.18 -22.04 -4.72
C ARG A 165 13.84 -22.77 -4.81
N ARG A 166 13.59 -23.69 -3.87
CA ARG A 166 12.30 -24.40 -3.78
C ARG A 166 11.11 -23.44 -3.77
N ILE A 167 11.22 -22.34 -3.02
CA ILE A 167 10.17 -21.33 -2.88
C ILE A 167 9.89 -20.51 -4.16
N THR A 168 10.79 -20.57 -5.15
CA THR A 168 10.63 -19.90 -6.45
C THR A 168 10.23 -20.88 -7.56
N SER A 169 10.09 -22.18 -7.28
CA SER A 169 9.59 -23.11 -8.29
C SER A 169 8.10 -22.88 -8.53
N THR A 170 7.72 -22.86 -9.80
CA THR A 170 6.32 -22.67 -10.23
C THR A 170 5.37 -23.66 -9.59
N ASP A 171 5.79 -24.92 -9.50
CA ASP A 171 4.99 -25.99 -8.89
C ASP A 171 4.79 -25.80 -7.39
N TYR A 172 5.83 -25.41 -6.66
CA TYR A 172 5.73 -25.12 -5.24
C TYR A 172 4.83 -23.91 -4.97
N LEU A 173 5.01 -22.85 -5.75
CA LEU A 173 4.20 -21.65 -5.64
C LEU A 173 2.72 -21.94 -5.97
N LYS A 174 2.48 -22.74 -7.03
CA LYS A 174 1.14 -23.17 -7.40
C LYS A 174 0.49 -24.01 -6.31
N GLN A 175 1.17 -25.06 -5.80
CA GLN A 175 0.65 -25.87 -4.70
C GLN A 175 0.37 -25.08 -3.43
N LYS A 176 1.25 -24.12 -3.11
CA LYS A 176 1.04 -23.24 -1.94
C LYS A 176 -0.11 -22.28 -2.16
N ARG A 177 -0.26 -21.74 -3.36
CA ARG A 177 -1.40 -20.90 -3.74
C ARG A 177 -2.71 -21.67 -3.60
N ASP A 178 -2.82 -22.82 -4.26
CA ASP A 178 -4.04 -23.64 -4.25
C ASP A 178 -4.43 -24.05 -2.82
N GLN A 179 -3.44 -24.33 -1.95
CA GLN A 179 -3.70 -24.61 -0.53
C GLN A 179 -4.19 -23.38 0.25
N MET A 180 -3.64 -22.20 -0.04
CA MET A 180 -4.03 -20.96 0.64
C MET A 180 -5.40 -20.48 0.17
N ASP A 181 -5.69 -20.54 -1.12
CA ASP A 181 -6.89 -20.01 -1.73
C ASP A 181 -8.15 -20.65 -1.14
N ASN A 182 -8.16 -21.99 -1.04
CA ASN A 182 -9.29 -22.72 -0.46
C ASN A 182 -9.45 -22.51 1.05
N GLN A 183 -8.33 -22.36 1.78
CA GLN A 183 -8.37 -22.09 3.22
C GLN A 183 -8.88 -20.68 3.55
N LEU A 184 -8.66 -19.73 2.66
CA LEU A 184 -9.00 -18.33 2.91
C LEU A 184 -10.48 -18.04 2.65
N VAL A 185 -11.01 -18.56 1.54
CA VAL A 185 -12.44 -18.39 1.19
C VAL A 185 -13.36 -19.03 2.23
N GLU A 186 -13.00 -20.20 2.78
CA GLU A 186 -13.81 -20.84 3.83
C GLU A 186 -13.68 -20.18 5.20
N LYS A 187 -12.49 -19.65 5.50
CA LYS A 187 -12.21 -19.07 6.81
C LYS A 187 -12.71 -17.63 6.94
N TYR A 188 -12.84 -16.94 5.83
CA TYR A 188 -13.16 -15.52 5.80
C TYR A 188 -14.37 -15.26 4.89
N PRO A 189 -15.58 -15.09 5.46
CA PRO A 189 -16.83 -14.93 4.70
C PRO A 189 -16.84 -13.69 3.78
N GLU A 190 -15.97 -12.72 4.04
CA GLU A 190 -15.80 -11.56 3.19
C GLU A 190 -14.98 -11.81 1.92
N VAL A 191 -14.18 -12.89 1.86
CA VAL A 191 -13.41 -13.27 0.66
C VAL A 191 -14.25 -14.15 -0.25
N ILE A 192 -14.63 -13.63 -1.39
CA ILE A 192 -15.46 -14.34 -2.39
C ILE A 192 -14.59 -15.17 -3.33
N GLN A 193 -13.45 -14.61 -3.74
CA GLN A 193 -12.57 -15.21 -4.74
C GLN A 193 -11.12 -14.79 -4.49
N VAL A 194 -10.20 -15.70 -4.78
CA VAL A 194 -8.77 -15.40 -4.83
C VAL A 194 -8.37 -15.30 -6.31
N ILE A 195 -7.78 -14.16 -6.68
CA ILE A 195 -7.29 -13.89 -8.02
C ILE A 195 -5.77 -14.07 -8.00
N ASN A 196 -5.29 -15.07 -8.73
CA ASN A 196 -3.87 -15.33 -8.81
C ASN A 196 -3.17 -14.39 -9.80
N HIS A 197 -2.24 -13.58 -9.30
CA HIS A 197 -1.39 -12.76 -10.16
C HIS A 197 -0.20 -13.61 -10.65
N PRO A 198 0.14 -13.63 -11.96
CA PRO A 198 1.23 -14.45 -12.49
C PRO A 198 2.57 -14.20 -11.80
N ASP A 199 2.85 -12.97 -11.42
CA ASP A 199 4.14 -12.51 -10.91
C ASP A 199 4.10 -11.93 -9.48
N GLY A 200 3.01 -12.17 -8.72
CA GLY A 200 2.83 -11.52 -7.43
C GLY A 200 2.08 -12.31 -6.36
N LEU A 201 1.87 -11.66 -5.22
CA LEU A 201 0.99 -12.16 -4.17
C LEU A 201 -0.46 -12.16 -4.64
N PRO A 202 -1.30 -13.10 -4.15
CA PRO A 202 -2.69 -13.18 -4.55
C PRO A 202 -3.46 -11.89 -4.20
N ILE A 203 -4.43 -11.57 -5.04
CA ILE A 203 -5.41 -10.50 -4.83
C ILE A 203 -6.72 -11.16 -4.40
N PHE A 204 -7.34 -10.67 -3.36
CA PHE A 204 -8.64 -11.15 -2.90
C PHE A 204 -9.75 -10.28 -3.45
N LYS A 205 -10.74 -10.91 -4.08
CA LYS A 205 -12.00 -10.28 -4.35
C LYS A 205 -12.89 -10.48 -3.11
N CYS A 206 -13.25 -9.39 -2.45
CA CYS A 206 -13.97 -9.39 -1.20
C CYS A 206 -15.34 -8.72 -1.35
N SER A 207 -16.28 -9.09 -0.47
CA SER A 207 -17.54 -8.33 -0.27
C SER A 207 -17.59 -7.75 1.13
N CYS A 208 -18.35 -6.68 1.30
CA CYS A 208 -18.67 -6.18 2.62
C CYS A 208 -19.75 -7.05 3.27
N THR A 209 -19.41 -7.68 4.38
CA THR A 209 -20.34 -8.58 5.12
C THR A 209 -21.13 -7.85 6.21
N ASP A 210 -20.97 -6.54 6.38
CA ASP A 210 -21.71 -5.80 7.40
C ASP A 210 -23.12 -5.46 6.92
N PRO A 211 -24.17 -6.02 7.56
CA PRO A 211 -25.55 -5.76 7.21
C PRO A 211 -25.99 -4.30 7.41
N LYS A 212 -25.23 -3.51 8.19
CA LYS A 212 -25.50 -2.08 8.43
C LYS A 212 -24.87 -1.17 7.38
N CYS A 213 -24.06 -1.69 6.48
CA CYS A 213 -23.41 -0.90 5.44
C CYS A 213 -24.22 -0.85 4.15
N SER A 214 -25.21 0.03 4.09
CA SER A 214 -26.07 0.22 2.90
C SER A 214 -25.29 0.63 1.63
N LYS A 215 -24.10 1.21 1.79
CA LYS A 215 -23.23 1.66 0.68
C LYS A 215 -22.37 0.54 0.07
N CYS A 216 -22.17 -0.57 0.79
CA CYS A 216 -21.27 -1.64 0.39
C CYS A 216 -21.97 -2.96 0.06
N GLN A 217 -23.25 -3.13 0.39
CA GLN A 217 -23.96 -4.43 0.35
C GLN A 217 -23.93 -5.14 -1.01
N GLU A 218 -23.73 -4.42 -2.10
CA GLU A 218 -23.68 -4.98 -3.46
C GLU A 218 -22.32 -4.80 -4.15
N ARG A 219 -21.30 -4.28 -3.45
CA ARG A 219 -20.01 -4.00 -4.07
C ARG A 219 -18.96 -4.99 -3.66
N THR A 220 -18.34 -5.61 -4.65
CA THR A 220 -17.11 -6.35 -4.48
C THR A 220 -15.92 -5.40 -4.67
N PHE A 221 -14.83 -5.65 -3.96
CA PHE A 221 -13.58 -4.91 -4.11
C PHE A 221 -12.40 -5.87 -4.12
N GLU A 222 -11.31 -5.47 -4.72
CA GLU A 222 -10.07 -6.22 -4.74
C GLU A 222 -9.08 -5.66 -3.73
N ILE A 223 -8.38 -6.56 -3.02
CA ILE A 223 -7.38 -6.19 -2.03
C ILE A 223 -6.21 -7.18 -2.11
N GLY A 224 -4.98 -6.67 -2.16
CA GLY A 224 -3.78 -7.51 -2.14
C GLY A 224 -3.65 -8.29 -0.83
N TYR A 225 -3.13 -9.52 -0.89
CA TYR A 225 -2.97 -10.42 0.27
C TYR A 225 -2.24 -9.76 1.45
N ALA A 226 -1.13 -9.09 1.19
CA ALA A 226 -0.35 -8.43 2.24
C ALA A 226 -1.21 -7.42 3.01
N MET A 227 -1.94 -6.58 2.29
CA MET A 227 -2.81 -5.57 2.87
C MET A 227 -4.02 -6.17 3.60
N TYR A 228 -4.61 -7.23 3.03
CA TYR A 228 -5.69 -7.96 3.68
C TYR A 228 -5.21 -8.50 5.03
N TYR A 229 -4.03 -9.16 5.05
CA TYR A 229 -3.43 -9.74 6.24
C TYR A 229 -3.13 -8.65 7.29
N GLU A 230 -2.50 -7.56 6.87
CA GLU A 230 -2.20 -6.44 7.76
C GLU A 230 -3.46 -5.85 8.38
N ARG A 231 -4.48 -5.54 7.57
CA ARG A 231 -5.73 -4.98 8.07
C ARG A 231 -6.43 -5.92 9.05
N LYS A 232 -6.54 -7.18 8.70
CA LYS A 232 -7.30 -8.15 9.50
C LYS A 232 -6.58 -8.59 10.76
N PHE A 233 -5.28 -8.83 10.69
CA PHE A 233 -4.53 -9.50 11.77
C PHE A 233 -3.57 -8.61 12.53
N VAL A 234 -2.96 -7.65 11.84
CA VAL A 234 -1.98 -6.75 12.47
C VAL A 234 -2.69 -5.54 13.06
N TYR A 235 -3.44 -4.84 12.24
CA TYR A 235 -4.11 -3.60 12.66
C TYR A 235 -5.53 -3.82 13.18
N LYS A 236 -6.14 -4.98 12.91
CA LYS A 236 -7.53 -5.33 13.29
C LYS A 236 -8.52 -4.25 12.85
N THR A 237 -8.37 -3.79 11.62
CA THR A 237 -9.17 -2.73 11.02
C THR A 237 -10.13 -3.28 9.99
N GLU A 238 -11.09 -2.44 9.56
CA GLU A 238 -12.04 -2.79 8.52
C GLU A 238 -11.32 -3.10 7.20
N ILE A 239 -11.65 -4.23 6.59
CA ILE A 239 -11.09 -4.66 5.31
C ILE A 239 -11.72 -3.88 4.16
N CYS A 240 -13.03 -3.61 4.25
CA CYS A 240 -13.78 -2.85 3.27
C CYS A 240 -13.22 -1.44 3.08
N PRO A 241 -12.83 -1.03 1.86
CA PRO A 241 -12.22 0.28 1.61
C PRO A 241 -13.17 1.44 1.93
N ILE A 242 -14.47 1.24 1.82
CA ILE A 242 -15.48 2.27 2.11
C ILE A 242 -15.67 2.45 3.61
N LYS A 243 -15.51 1.39 4.41
CA LYS A 243 -15.59 1.42 5.87
C LYS A 243 -14.26 1.69 6.54
N ASN A 244 -13.20 1.20 5.95
CA ASN A 244 -11.87 1.62 6.32
C ASN A 244 -11.73 3.06 5.86
N THR A 245 -12.51 3.92 6.51
CA THR A 245 -12.40 5.34 6.31
C THR A 245 -10.98 5.70 6.73
N ILE A 246 -10.20 5.95 5.77
CA ILE A 246 -8.84 6.41 5.67
C ILE A 246 -8.50 7.42 6.77
N TYR A 247 -9.51 8.06 7.29
CA TYR A 247 -9.51 9.06 8.33
C TYR A 247 -9.24 8.56 9.76
N LYS A 248 -9.30 7.24 10.01
CA LYS A 248 -9.14 6.70 11.37
C LYS A 248 -7.83 5.94 11.61
N ASN A 249 -7.10 5.55 10.58
CA ASN A 249 -5.91 4.73 10.73
C ASN A 249 -4.71 5.30 9.98
N LYS A 250 -3.60 5.47 10.69
CA LYS A 250 -2.32 6.01 10.22
C LYS A 250 -1.61 5.17 9.13
N ASN A 251 -2.18 4.05 8.73
CA ASN A 251 -1.61 3.13 7.75
C ASN A 251 -2.57 2.92 6.58
N THR A 252 -2.92 4.00 5.92
CA THR A 252 -3.80 3.99 4.75
C THR A 252 -3.01 3.67 3.49
N ASN A 253 -3.55 2.77 2.66
CA ASN A 253 -3.07 2.60 1.32
C ASN A 253 -3.49 3.83 0.48
N ILE A 254 -2.53 4.64 0.13
CA ILE A 254 -2.71 5.89 -0.61
C ILE A 254 -3.40 5.62 -1.95
N GLU A 255 -2.94 4.59 -2.65
CA GLU A 255 -3.52 4.20 -3.94
C GLU A 255 -5.00 3.86 -3.81
N LEU A 256 -5.36 3.10 -2.78
CA LEU A 256 -6.74 2.70 -2.55
C LEU A 256 -7.64 3.90 -2.23
N PHE A 257 -7.11 4.89 -1.51
CA PHE A 257 -7.82 6.15 -1.26
C PHE A 257 -8.16 6.85 -2.58
N ILE A 258 -7.18 6.96 -3.47
CA ILE A 258 -7.33 7.65 -4.74
C ILE A 258 -8.24 6.85 -5.67
N GLN A 259 -8.05 5.53 -5.75
CA GLN A 259 -8.90 4.63 -6.53
C GLN A 259 -10.37 4.74 -6.12
N ASN A 260 -10.66 4.75 -4.80
CA ASN A 260 -12.02 4.92 -4.31
C ASN A 260 -12.66 6.25 -4.74
N ILE A 261 -11.88 7.33 -4.81
CA ILE A 261 -12.37 8.61 -5.32
C ILE A 261 -12.71 8.49 -6.81
N LEU A 262 -11.84 7.87 -7.60
CA LEU A 262 -12.03 7.69 -9.03
C LEU A 262 -13.23 6.77 -9.34
N ASP A 263 -13.32 5.65 -8.63
CA ASP A 263 -14.41 4.67 -8.77
C ASP A 263 -15.77 5.28 -8.42
N ALA A 264 -15.83 6.08 -7.34
CA ALA A 264 -17.06 6.77 -6.92
C ALA A 264 -17.58 7.75 -7.98
N HIS A 265 -16.73 8.20 -8.89
CA HIS A 265 -17.07 9.12 -9.98
C HIS A 265 -17.03 8.45 -11.36
N SER A 266 -16.91 7.11 -11.41
CA SER A 266 -16.85 6.33 -12.65
C SER A 266 -15.75 6.80 -13.63
N ILE A 267 -14.60 7.17 -13.09
CA ILE A 267 -13.42 7.58 -13.88
C ILE A 267 -12.61 6.35 -14.21
N GLU A 268 -12.36 6.12 -15.49
CA GLU A 268 -11.46 5.05 -15.96
C GLU A 268 -10.00 5.43 -15.75
N TYR A 269 -9.23 4.50 -15.18
CA TYR A 269 -7.80 4.68 -14.93
C TYR A 269 -7.04 3.36 -15.10
N VAL A 270 -5.73 3.46 -15.23
CA VAL A 270 -4.80 2.31 -15.31
C VAL A 270 -3.83 2.39 -14.14
N THR A 271 -3.71 1.34 -13.36
CA THR A 271 -2.74 1.24 -12.26
C THR A 271 -1.41 0.66 -12.74
N ASN A 272 -0.33 1.03 -12.06
CA ASN A 272 1.02 0.48 -12.28
C ASN A 272 1.46 0.53 -13.76
N ASN A 273 1.15 1.64 -14.44
CA ASN A 273 1.43 1.79 -15.85
C ASN A 273 2.92 2.05 -16.12
N ARG A 274 3.60 1.12 -16.76
CA ARG A 274 5.02 1.24 -17.16
C ARG A 274 5.22 1.52 -18.64
N LYS A 275 4.15 1.51 -19.43
CA LYS A 275 4.24 1.68 -20.89
C LYS A 275 4.45 3.15 -21.26
N VAL A 276 3.73 4.05 -20.61
CA VAL A 276 3.73 5.49 -20.91
C VAL A 276 5.09 6.13 -20.69
N LEU A 277 5.80 5.76 -19.63
CA LEU A 277 7.13 6.28 -19.28
C LEU A 277 8.27 5.30 -19.62
N SER A 278 8.10 4.45 -20.62
CA SER A 278 9.15 3.55 -21.13
C SER A 278 9.86 2.74 -20.04
N GLY A 279 9.10 2.16 -19.10
CA GLY A 279 9.61 1.31 -18.02
C GLY A 279 9.52 1.95 -16.62
N THR A 280 9.40 3.26 -16.50
CA THR A 280 9.11 3.92 -15.21
C THR A 280 7.61 3.78 -14.92
N GLU A 281 7.27 3.39 -13.70
CA GLU A 281 5.88 3.17 -13.27
C GLU A 281 5.16 4.49 -13.00
N LEU A 282 3.91 4.58 -13.43
CA LEU A 282 2.91 5.52 -12.94
C LEU A 282 1.92 4.74 -12.08
N ASP A 283 1.76 5.12 -10.81
CA ASP A 283 0.90 4.39 -9.87
C ASP A 283 -0.55 4.39 -10.36
N ILE A 284 -1.06 5.55 -10.75
CA ILE A 284 -2.39 5.71 -11.36
C ILE A 284 -2.27 6.63 -12.57
N TYR A 285 -2.76 6.18 -13.72
CA TYR A 285 -2.81 6.99 -14.95
C TYR A 285 -4.24 7.07 -15.49
N ILE A 286 -4.71 8.28 -15.80
CA ILE A 286 -6.03 8.60 -16.32
C ILE A 286 -5.86 9.11 -17.75
N PRO A 287 -5.92 8.23 -18.79
CA PRO A 287 -5.64 8.58 -20.17
C PRO A 287 -6.54 9.68 -20.71
N SER A 288 -7.83 9.65 -20.37
CA SER A 288 -8.83 10.61 -20.83
C SER A 288 -8.56 12.07 -20.40
N ARG A 289 -7.62 12.26 -19.45
CA ARG A 289 -7.26 13.58 -18.89
C ARG A 289 -5.77 13.88 -18.99
N ASN A 290 -4.97 12.99 -19.57
CA ASN A 290 -3.50 13.07 -19.51
C ASN A 290 -3.00 13.38 -18.09
N LEU A 291 -3.60 12.74 -17.10
CA LEU A 291 -3.35 12.95 -15.68
C LEU A 291 -2.76 11.68 -15.08
N ALA A 292 -1.64 11.81 -14.40
CA ALA A 292 -1.06 10.76 -13.59
C ALA A 292 -1.04 11.17 -12.11
N ILE A 293 -1.19 10.21 -11.21
CA ILE A 293 -1.15 10.42 -9.77
C ILE A 293 -0.13 9.46 -9.16
N GLU A 294 0.87 10.01 -8.48
CA GLU A 294 1.86 9.29 -7.70
C GLU A 294 1.43 9.22 -6.23
N CYS A 295 1.55 8.06 -5.67
CA CYS A 295 1.08 7.69 -4.34
C CYS A 295 2.27 7.48 -3.41
N ASN A 296 2.76 8.55 -2.76
CA ASN A 296 4.03 8.53 -2.04
C ASN A 296 3.86 8.17 -0.56
N GLY A 297 4.14 6.92 -0.20
CA GLY A 297 4.30 6.51 1.20
C GLY A 297 5.56 7.10 1.82
N ILE A 298 5.47 7.68 3.02
CA ILE A 298 6.55 8.41 3.67
C ILE A 298 7.81 7.57 3.85
N TYR A 299 7.69 6.36 4.38
CA TYR A 299 8.83 5.48 4.63
C TYR A 299 9.61 5.16 3.35
N TRP A 300 8.91 4.67 2.31
CA TRP A 300 9.58 4.22 1.09
C TRP A 300 10.18 5.36 0.28
N HIS A 301 9.55 6.52 0.31
CA HIS A 301 10.04 7.70 -0.42
C HIS A 301 11.10 8.49 0.34
N SER A 302 11.25 8.30 1.66
CA SER A 302 12.39 8.82 2.43
C SER A 302 13.72 8.16 2.04
N LEU A 303 13.66 6.99 1.38
CA LEU A 303 14.82 6.24 0.88
C LEU A 303 15.20 6.63 -0.57
N LYS A 304 14.42 7.50 -1.23
CA LYS A 304 14.68 7.92 -2.62
C LYS A 304 15.70 9.05 -2.68
N THR A 305 16.40 9.14 -3.84
CA THR A 305 17.34 10.23 -4.08
C THR A 305 16.62 11.56 -4.28
N LYS A 306 17.37 12.64 -4.08
CA LYS A 306 16.86 14.02 -4.22
C LYS A 306 16.21 14.28 -5.59
N GLU A 307 16.76 13.70 -6.65
CA GLU A 307 16.33 13.95 -8.03
C GLU A 307 15.17 13.05 -8.49
N TYR A 308 14.79 12.06 -7.69
CA TYR A 308 13.84 11.02 -8.11
C TYR A 308 12.50 11.59 -8.57
N HIS A 309 11.87 12.42 -7.75
CA HIS A 309 10.56 12.99 -8.05
C HIS A 309 10.61 14.03 -9.17
N TYR A 310 11.65 14.87 -9.17
CA TYR A 310 11.86 15.86 -10.22
C TYR A 310 12.02 15.22 -11.60
N LYS A 311 12.86 14.17 -11.74
CA LYS A 311 13.06 13.45 -12.99
C LYS A 311 11.74 12.89 -13.54
N LYS A 312 10.96 12.25 -12.68
CA LYS A 312 9.68 11.69 -13.08
C LYS A 312 8.70 12.77 -13.52
N TRP A 313 8.62 13.85 -12.78
CA TRP A 313 7.81 15.02 -13.13
C TRP A 313 8.25 15.64 -14.47
N SER A 314 9.55 15.83 -14.69
CA SER A 314 10.09 16.39 -15.94
C SER A 314 9.69 15.57 -17.16
N VAL A 315 9.86 14.25 -17.10
CA VAL A 315 9.46 13.34 -18.18
C VAL A 315 7.95 13.41 -18.44
N CYS A 316 7.12 13.43 -17.40
CA CYS A 316 5.68 13.60 -17.57
C CYS A 316 5.33 14.94 -18.23
N LYS A 317 5.98 16.02 -17.79
CA LYS A 317 5.79 17.37 -18.38
C LYS A 317 6.13 17.40 -19.87
N GLU A 318 7.24 16.79 -20.29
CA GLU A 318 7.65 16.69 -21.69
C GLU A 318 6.63 15.92 -22.55
N LEU A 319 5.99 14.91 -21.97
CA LEU A 319 4.93 14.12 -22.60
C LEU A 319 3.53 14.78 -22.54
N GLY A 320 3.42 15.97 -21.97
CA GLY A 320 2.12 16.66 -21.79
C GLY A 320 1.21 16.00 -20.75
N ILE A 321 1.79 15.20 -19.84
CA ILE A 321 1.07 14.53 -18.76
C ILE A 321 1.20 15.37 -17.50
N GLN A 322 0.08 15.74 -16.90
CA GLN A 322 0.09 16.33 -15.57
C GLN A 322 0.36 15.26 -14.53
N LEU A 323 1.43 15.40 -13.74
CA LEU A 323 1.73 14.51 -12.62
C LEU A 323 1.31 15.16 -11.31
N LEU A 324 0.37 14.54 -10.59
CA LEU A 324 0.05 14.87 -9.20
C LEU A 324 0.83 13.97 -8.28
N THR A 325 1.61 14.54 -7.39
CA THR A 325 2.37 13.80 -6.36
C THR A 325 1.65 13.95 -5.02
N ILE A 326 1.00 12.90 -4.57
CA ILE A 326 0.22 12.88 -3.33
C ILE A 326 0.97 12.09 -2.26
N TRP A 327 1.16 12.71 -1.10
CA TRP A 327 1.89 12.13 0.00
C TRP A 327 0.97 11.58 1.09
N GLU A 328 1.40 10.52 1.75
CA GLU A 328 0.66 9.84 2.81
C GLU A 328 0.22 10.77 3.94
N ASP A 329 1.12 11.65 4.40
CA ASP A 329 0.82 12.64 5.44
C ASP A 329 -0.24 13.67 5.02
N GLN A 330 -0.34 13.98 3.73
CA GLN A 330 -1.38 14.87 3.20
C GLN A 330 -2.75 14.21 3.27
N ILE A 331 -2.84 12.92 2.96
CA ILE A 331 -4.09 12.15 3.07
C ILE A 331 -4.49 12.02 4.53
N VAL A 332 -3.53 11.71 5.43
CA VAL A 332 -3.81 11.54 6.86
C VAL A 332 -4.31 12.85 7.48
N ASN A 333 -3.69 13.98 7.14
CA ASN A 333 -3.98 15.25 7.79
C ASN A 333 -5.06 16.09 7.08
N LYS A 334 -5.19 15.98 5.74
CA LYS A 334 -6.10 16.82 4.91
C LYS A 334 -6.77 16.02 3.77
N PRO A 335 -7.45 14.93 4.07
CA PRO A 335 -8.03 14.06 3.08
C PRO A 335 -9.05 14.75 2.16
N GLU A 336 -9.89 15.62 2.71
CA GLU A 336 -10.89 16.36 1.94
C GLU A 336 -10.26 17.34 0.94
N VAL A 337 -9.16 17.98 1.33
CA VAL A 337 -8.40 18.86 0.44
C VAL A 337 -7.73 18.07 -0.68
N VAL A 338 -7.14 16.90 -0.36
CA VAL A 338 -6.55 16.01 -1.36
C VAL A 338 -7.62 15.52 -2.34
N GLN A 339 -8.75 15.06 -1.84
CA GLN A 339 -9.88 14.66 -2.68
C GLN A 339 -10.33 15.81 -3.59
N ASN A 340 -10.47 17.02 -3.06
CA ASN A 340 -10.84 18.20 -3.84
C ASN A 340 -9.81 18.53 -4.93
N ILE A 341 -8.52 18.41 -4.65
CA ILE A 341 -7.47 18.60 -5.65
C ILE A 341 -7.65 17.61 -6.80
N ILE A 342 -7.83 16.32 -6.52
CA ILE A 342 -8.02 15.28 -7.54
C ILE A 342 -9.26 15.57 -8.37
N LEU A 343 -10.41 15.80 -7.71
CA LEU A 343 -11.68 16.06 -8.38
C LEU A 343 -11.65 17.35 -9.22
N SER A 344 -10.98 18.39 -8.73
CA SER A 344 -10.82 19.64 -9.48
C SER A 344 -10.02 19.45 -10.78
N ARG A 345 -8.99 18.57 -10.79
CA ARG A 345 -8.24 18.22 -12.00
C ARG A 345 -9.07 17.41 -13.00
N LEU A 346 -10.06 16.68 -12.50
CA LEU A 346 -11.03 15.96 -13.32
C LEU A 346 -12.18 16.85 -13.81
N GLY A 347 -12.25 18.10 -13.33
CA GLY A 347 -13.33 19.03 -13.66
C GLY A 347 -14.63 18.77 -12.92
N ILE A 348 -14.57 18.01 -11.81
CA ILE A 348 -15.71 17.62 -10.98
C ILE A 348 -15.83 18.57 -9.78
N TYR A 349 -16.98 19.20 -9.67
CA TYR A 349 -17.29 20.17 -8.62
C TYR A 349 -18.73 20.00 -8.14
N ASN A 350 -18.97 20.22 -6.86
CA ASN A 350 -20.31 20.23 -6.29
C ASN A 350 -21.08 21.50 -6.69
N GLU A 351 -20.37 22.62 -6.80
CA GLU A 351 -20.97 23.92 -7.13
C GLU A 351 -20.04 24.72 -8.05
N ARG A 352 -20.63 25.39 -9.04
CA ARG A 352 -19.91 26.32 -9.95
C ARG A 352 -20.52 27.73 -9.82
N ILE A 353 -19.69 28.69 -9.46
CA ILE A 353 -20.12 30.07 -9.21
C ILE A 353 -19.36 31.00 -10.14
N GLY A 354 -20.05 31.83 -10.91
CA GLY A 354 -19.42 32.91 -11.66
C GLY A 354 -18.92 34.01 -10.72
N ALA A 355 -17.68 34.43 -10.84
CA ALA A 355 -17.12 35.48 -9.98
C ALA A 355 -17.93 36.79 -10.02
N GLY A 356 -18.64 37.07 -11.11
CA GLY A 356 -19.56 38.22 -11.23
C GLY A 356 -20.65 38.22 -10.17
N LYS A 357 -21.06 37.10 -9.65
CA LYS A 357 -22.06 36.96 -8.57
C LYS A 357 -21.49 37.12 -7.17
N CYS A 358 -20.15 37.20 -7.04
CA CYS A 358 -19.47 37.31 -5.75
C CYS A 358 -19.13 38.78 -5.44
N LYS A 359 -18.99 39.11 -4.13
CA LYS A 359 -18.42 40.36 -3.68
C LYS A 359 -16.98 40.17 -3.27
N VAL A 360 -16.05 41.00 -3.73
CA VAL A 360 -14.67 41.03 -3.21
C VAL A 360 -14.67 41.79 -1.90
N ARG A 361 -14.08 41.21 -0.85
CA ARG A 361 -13.91 41.82 0.46
C ARG A 361 -12.57 41.44 1.09
N ASP A 362 -12.05 42.26 1.98
CA ASP A 362 -10.96 41.86 2.86
C ASP A 362 -11.44 40.78 3.83
N VAL A 363 -10.59 39.79 4.05
CA VAL A 363 -10.89 38.67 4.96
C VAL A 363 -10.20 38.92 6.31
N PRO A 364 -10.93 38.90 7.44
CA PRO A 364 -10.32 38.96 8.76
C PRO A 364 -9.29 37.83 8.96
N ALA A 365 -8.23 38.12 9.72
CA ALA A 365 -7.11 37.17 9.88
C ALA A 365 -7.56 35.78 10.38
N LYS A 366 -8.47 35.74 11.36
CA LYS A 366 -9.00 34.50 11.92
C LYS A 366 -9.76 33.66 10.88
N GLU A 367 -10.68 34.29 10.14
CA GLU A 367 -11.46 33.65 9.08
C GLU A 367 -10.54 33.17 7.94
N ALA A 368 -9.52 33.99 7.60
CA ALA A 368 -8.54 33.63 6.60
C ALA A 368 -7.73 32.38 6.97
N MET A 369 -7.29 32.28 8.22
CA MET A 369 -6.55 31.09 8.71
C MET A 369 -7.44 29.87 8.66
N GLU A 370 -8.65 29.92 9.19
CA GLU A 370 -9.61 28.83 9.19
C GLU A 370 -9.95 28.37 7.76
N PHE A 371 -10.22 29.32 6.86
CA PHE A 371 -10.51 28.99 5.46
C PHE A 371 -9.34 28.28 4.77
N LEU A 372 -8.10 28.79 4.94
CA LEU A 372 -6.91 28.19 4.33
C LEU A 372 -6.57 26.81 4.92
N ASP A 373 -6.75 26.64 6.23
CA ASP A 373 -6.48 25.35 6.88
C ASP A 373 -7.45 24.26 6.39
N ASN A 374 -8.69 24.62 6.08
CA ASN A 374 -9.71 23.71 5.58
C ASN A 374 -9.68 23.50 4.05
N ASN A 375 -9.09 24.42 3.27
CA ASN A 375 -9.21 24.38 1.81
C ASN A 375 -7.89 24.41 1.05
N HIS A 376 -6.76 24.64 1.71
CA HIS A 376 -5.44 24.67 1.08
C HIS A 376 -4.50 23.63 1.68
N LEU A 377 -3.78 22.90 0.81
CA LEU A 377 -2.91 21.79 1.22
C LEU A 377 -1.82 22.22 2.22
N GLN A 378 -1.19 23.36 1.95
CA GLN A 378 -0.16 23.91 2.84
C GLN A 378 -0.73 24.69 4.04
N GLY A 379 -2.06 24.83 4.16
CA GLY A 379 -2.72 25.52 5.24
C GLY A 379 -2.52 27.04 5.25
N SER A 380 -2.80 27.61 6.42
CA SER A 380 -2.78 29.04 6.66
C SER A 380 -1.41 29.69 6.50
N VAL A 381 -1.42 30.96 6.16
CA VAL A 381 -0.24 31.82 6.08
C VAL A 381 -0.61 33.23 6.51
N ASN A 382 0.30 33.89 7.22
CA ASN A 382 0.08 35.29 7.59
C ASN A 382 0.53 36.18 6.41
N GLY A 383 -0.46 36.87 5.82
CA GLY A 383 -0.26 37.83 4.72
C GLY A 383 -0.77 39.19 5.07
N SER A 384 -0.20 40.23 4.44
CA SER A 384 -0.63 41.62 4.65
C SER A 384 -1.94 41.98 3.94
N VAL A 385 -2.24 41.33 2.81
CA VAL A 385 -3.46 41.51 2.03
C VAL A 385 -4.16 40.15 1.90
N ARG A 386 -5.41 40.10 2.31
CA ARG A 386 -6.26 38.90 2.31
C ARG A 386 -7.57 39.18 1.61
N LEU A 387 -7.66 38.87 0.32
CA LEU A 387 -8.85 39.08 -0.49
C LEU A 387 -9.70 37.80 -0.55
N GLY A 388 -11.00 37.95 -0.32
CA GLY A 388 -11.97 36.87 -0.43
C GLY A 388 -13.09 37.19 -1.41
N LEU A 389 -13.59 36.15 -2.09
CA LEU A 389 -14.85 36.22 -2.82
C LEU A 389 -15.97 35.65 -1.95
N TYR A 390 -16.98 36.47 -1.68
CA TYR A 390 -18.16 36.09 -0.93
C TYR A 390 -19.37 35.95 -1.83
N TYR A 391 -19.96 34.76 -1.80
CA TYR A 391 -21.23 34.44 -2.48
C TYR A 391 -22.30 34.17 -1.44
N LYS A 392 -23.37 34.99 -1.42
CA LYS A 392 -24.42 34.96 -0.37
C LYS A 392 -23.81 34.90 1.04
N ASP A 393 -22.89 35.82 1.30
CA ASP A 393 -22.11 35.96 2.54
C ASP A 393 -21.24 34.78 2.99
N ARG A 394 -21.13 33.71 2.15
CA ARG A 394 -20.20 32.62 2.32
C ARG A 394 -18.89 32.91 1.59
N LEU A 395 -17.76 32.78 2.27
CA LEU A 395 -16.44 32.85 1.66
C LEU A 395 -16.22 31.60 0.76
N VAL A 396 -16.04 31.80 -0.54
CA VAL A 396 -15.96 30.73 -1.54
C VAL A 396 -14.62 30.64 -2.25
N SER A 397 -13.82 31.69 -2.20
CA SER A 397 -12.47 31.73 -2.76
C SER A 397 -11.63 32.75 -2.04
N MET A 398 -10.32 32.52 -1.93
CA MET A 398 -9.42 33.41 -1.22
C MET A 398 -8.07 33.50 -1.89
N MET A 399 -7.49 34.72 -1.87
CA MET A 399 -6.15 35.03 -2.36
C MET A 399 -5.39 35.84 -1.30
N VAL A 400 -4.15 35.45 -0.99
CA VAL A 400 -3.34 36.04 0.06
C VAL A 400 -2.03 36.54 -0.47
N PHE A 401 -1.73 37.81 -0.28
CA PHE A 401 -0.47 38.44 -0.60
C PHE A 401 0.28 38.88 0.64
N GLY A 402 1.58 38.94 0.51
CA GLY A 402 2.44 39.50 1.53
C GLY A 402 3.68 40.14 0.94
N ARG A 403 4.48 40.80 1.77
CA ARG A 403 5.78 41.27 1.33
C ARG A 403 6.71 40.13 1.07
N LYS A 404 7.60 40.26 0.08
CA LYS A 404 8.59 39.24 -0.27
C LYS A 404 9.38 38.83 0.98
N ARG A 405 9.47 37.53 1.22
CA ARG A 405 10.16 36.98 2.40
C ARG A 405 11.66 37.22 2.36
N LYS A 406 12.26 37.67 3.47
CA LYS A 406 13.71 37.91 3.59
C LYS A 406 14.58 36.69 3.17
N ALA A 407 14.12 35.48 3.48
CA ALA A 407 14.78 34.23 3.10
C ALA A 407 14.90 34.03 1.56
N LEU A 408 14.14 34.78 0.75
CA LEU A 408 14.16 34.74 -0.72
C LEU A 408 14.93 35.93 -1.32
N GLY A 409 15.79 36.58 -0.54
CA GLY A 409 16.64 37.67 -1.02
C GLY A 409 15.89 39.01 -1.16
N SER A 410 14.97 39.29 -0.24
CA SER A 410 14.34 40.60 -0.17
C SER A 410 15.32 41.63 0.41
N ASP A 411 15.61 42.68 -0.35
CA ASP A 411 16.34 43.87 0.08
C ASP A 411 15.43 44.98 0.61
N ASN A 412 14.10 44.71 0.74
CA ASN A 412 13.06 45.66 1.16
C ASN A 412 13.02 46.97 0.35
N LYS A 413 13.64 47.03 -0.82
CA LYS A 413 13.59 48.19 -1.72
C LYS A 413 12.62 47.88 -2.86
N GLY A 414 11.46 48.55 -2.83
CA GLY A 414 10.45 48.48 -3.86
C GLY A 414 9.13 47.81 -3.44
N ASP A 415 8.08 48.05 -4.26
CA ASP A 415 6.74 47.48 -4.07
C ASP A 415 6.64 46.07 -4.63
N THR A 416 7.46 45.16 -4.08
CA THR A 416 7.43 43.76 -4.45
C THR A 416 6.59 42.95 -3.47
N PHE A 417 5.54 42.33 -3.98
CA PHE A 417 4.69 41.41 -3.25
C PHE A 417 4.97 39.95 -3.61
N GLU A 418 4.57 39.04 -2.76
CA GLU A 418 4.52 37.62 -3.03
C GLU A 418 3.08 37.14 -2.91
N LEU A 419 2.56 36.45 -3.94
CA LEU A 419 1.29 35.74 -3.85
C LEU A 419 1.54 34.43 -3.11
N TYR A 420 1.13 34.38 -1.84
CA TYR A 420 1.38 33.26 -0.95
C TYR A 420 0.44 32.10 -1.18
N ARG A 421 -0.88 32.38 -1.32
CA ARG A 421 -1.93 31.36 -1.40
C ARG A 421 -3.07 31.81 -2.30
N TYR A 422 -3.61 30.85 -3.02
CA TYR A 422 -4.90 30.95 -3.70
C TYR A 422 -5.60 29.60 -3.60
N CYS A 423 -6.85 29.58 -3.16
CA CYS A 423 -7.72 28.41 -3.25
C CYS A 423 -9.20 28.80 -3.29
N ASN A 424 -10.01 27.90 -3.81
CA ASN A 424 -11.46 27.90 -3.63
C ASN A 424 -11.83 27.02 -2.44
N ALA A 425 -13.03 27.20 -1.91
CA ALA A 425 -13.61 26.26 -0.96
C ALA A 425 -13.69 24.84 -1.60
N CYS A 426 -13.48 23.80 -0.82
CA CYS A 426 -13.55 22.42 -1.30
C CYS A 426 -14.90 22.15 -1.96
N GLY A 427 -14.87 21.49 -3.13
CA GLY A 427 -16.05 21.22 -3.95
C GLY A 427 -16.59 22.41 -4.76
N VAL A 428 -16.03 23.61 -4.63
CA VAL A 428 -16.48 24.82 -5.33
C VAL A 428 -15.51 25.23 -6.43
N GLN A 429 -16.03 25.54 -7.60
CA GLN A 429 -15.29 26.25 -8.66
C GLN A 429 -15.82 27.69 -8.77
N VAL A 430 -14.96 28.67 -8.53
CA VAL A 430 -15.29 30.08 -8.81
C VAL A 430 -14.69 30.46 -10.17
N ILE A 431 -15.54 30.51 -11.20
CA ILE A 431 -15.13 30.83 -12.57
C ILE A 431 -14.69 32.29 -12.63
N HIS A 432 -13.49 32.55 -13.14
CA HIS A 432 -12.83 33.86 -13.14
C HIS A 432 -12.57 34.45 -11.74
N GLY A 433 -12.57 33.62 -10.69
CA GLY A 433 -12.38 34.09 -9.32
C GLY A 433 -10.99 34.66 -9.06
N ALA A 434 -9.96 33.94 -9.51
CA ALA A 434 -8.58 34.37 -9.38
C ALA A 434 -8.33 35.71 -10.11
N GLU A 435 -8.77 35.81 -11.35
CA GLU A 435 -8.62 37.03 -12.16
C GLU A 435 -9.28 38.24 -11.51
N ARG A 436 -10.48 38.06 -10.95
CA ARG A 436 -11.22 39.12 -10.29
C ARG A 436 -10.53 39.63 -9.04
N MET A 437 -10.05 38.75 -8.17
CA MET A 437 -9.29 39.15 -7.00
C MET A 437 -7.95 39.76 -7.36
N PHE A 438 -7.28 39.19 -8.35
CA PHE A 438 -5.99 39.69 -8.84
C PHE A 438 -6.12 41.11 -9.42
N LYS A 439 -7.14 41.37 -10.26
CA LYS A 439 -7.44 42.72 -10.78
C LYS A 439 -7.78 43.69 -9.65
N HIS A 440 -8.48 43.27 -8.63
CA HIS A 440 -8.77 44.09 -7.46
C HIS A 440 -7.46 44.44 -6.73
N PHE A 441 -6.59 43.49 -6.50
CA PHE A 441 -5.28 43.71 -5.88
C PHE A 441 -4.43 44.73 -6.69
N LEU A 442 -4.35 44.57 -8.01
CA LEU A 442 -3.58 45.47 -8.88
C LEU A 442 -4.10 46.92 -8.88
N LYS A 443 -5.41 47.10 -8.72
CA LYS A 443 -6.03 48.44 -8.62
C LYS A 443 -5.55 49.17 -7.38
N ASP A 444 -5.40 48.46 -6.27
CA ASP A 444 -4.99 49.04 -4.99
C ASP A 444 -3.45 49.14 -4.84
N HIS A 445 -2.71 48.44 -5.71
CA HIS A 445 -1.25 48.41 -5.69
C HIS A 445 -0.68 48.60 -7.12
N PRO A 446 -0.88 49.78 -7.71
CA PRO A 446 -0.40 50.07 -9.05
C PRO A 446 1.15 50.10 -9.09
N GLY A 447 1.76 49.64 -10.18
CA GLY A 447 3.22 49.65 -10.36
C GLY A 447 4.00 48.59 -9.59
N CYS A 448 3.32 47.68 -8.88
CA CYS A 448 4.00 46.63 -8.11
C CYS A 448 4.52 45.48 -8.97
N THR A 449 5.56 44.82 -8.48
CA THR A 449 5.99 43.51 -8.97
C THR A 449 5.45 42.43 -8.05
N ILE A 450 4.97 41.32 -8.63
CA ILE A 450 4.44 40.18 -7.86
C ILE A 450 5.24 38.93 -8.21
N GLU A 451 5.84 38.29 -7.23
CA GLU A 451 6.46 36.96 -7.37
C GLU A 451 5.55 35.89 -6.78
N SER A 452 5.63 34.68 -7.29
CA SER A 452 4.98 33.50 -6.70
C SER A 452 5.69 32.21 -7.07
N PHE A 453 5.31 31.12 -6.42
CA PHE A 453 5.89 29.79 -6.63
C PHE A 453 4.78 28.76 -6.79
N SER A 454 4.83 27.95 -7.86
CA SER A 454 3.96 26.80 -8.01
C SER A 454 4.73 25.52 -7.69
N SER A 455 4.20 24.68 -6.81
CA SER A 455 4.77 23.35 -6.56
C SER A 455 4.56 22.44 -7.74
N ASN A 456 5.64 21.80 -8.19
CA ASN A 456 5.60 20.80 -9.27
C ASN A 456 4.84 19.53 -8.85
N ASP A 457 4.68 19.27 -7.55
CA ASP A 457 3.89 18.14 -7.04
C ASP A 457 2.40 18.24 -7.44
N ILE A 458 1.88 19.48 -7.64
CA ILE A 458 0.43 19.67 -7.77
C ILE A 458 0.05 20.48 -9.00
N SER A 459 0.94 21.37 -9.49
CA SER A 459 0.59 22.40 -10.47
C SER A 459 1.52 22.40 -11.67
N MET A 460 0.94 22.62 -12.84
CA MET A 460 1.67 22.92 -14.08
C MET A 460 1.83 24.43 -14.33
N GLY A 461 1.37 25.28 -13.40
CA GLY A 461 1.49 26.73 -13.50
C GLY A 461 0.37 27.44 -14.29
N ASP A 462 -0.72 26.74 -14.63
CA ASP A 462 -1.80 27.28 -15.48
C ASP A 462 -2.46 28.53 -14.90
N LEU A 463 -2.66 28.55 -13.58
CA LEU A 463 -3.18 29.73 -12.88
C LEU A 463 -2.34 30.98 -13.17
N TYR A 464 -1.03 30.85 -13.08
CA TYR A 464 -0.10 31.97 -13.27
C TYR A 464 -0.09 32.44 -14.71
N ARG A 465 -0.11 31.53 -15.69
CA ARG A 465 -0.23 31.89 -17.12
C ARG A 465 -1.54 32.65 -17.38
N THR A 466 -2.66 32.16 -16.81
CA THR A 466 -3.97 32.81 -16.93
C THR A 466 -3.99 34.23 -16.33
N LEU A 467 -3.25 34.43 -15.23
CA LEU A 467 -3.13 35.75 -14.60
C LEU A 467 -2.09 36.67 -15.26
N GLY A 468 -1.39 36.20 -16.30
CA GLY A 468 -0.39 36.98 -17.03
C GLY A 468 1.00 37.00 -16.37
N PHE A 469 1.32 36.04 -15.50
CA PHE A 469 2.68 35.90 -14.98
C PHE A 469 3.60 35.23 -16.00
N ASN A 470 4.86 35.65 -15.98
CA ASN A 470 5.94 35.03 -16.73
C ASN A 470 6.68 34.00 -15.89
N LEU A 471 7.03 32.86 -16.46
CA LEU A 471 7.91 31.89 -15.83
C LEU A 471 9.34 32.42 -15.87
N VAL A 472 9.93 32.67 -14.70
CA VAL A 472 11.29 33.24 -14.60
C VAL A 472 12.35 32.24 -14.19
N GLY A 473 11.96 31.00 -13.87
CA GLY A 473 12.90 29.93 -13.58
C GLY A 473 12.29 28.78 -12.79
N GLU A 474 13.08 27.75 -12.62
CA GLU A 474 12.74 26.61 -11.76
C GLU A 474 13.60 26.66 -10.48
N GLN A 475 12.97 26.33 -9.38
CA GLN A 475 13.66 26.17 -8.10
C GLN A 475 13.98 24.70 -7.89
N PRO A 476 15.18 24.36 -7.40
CA PRO A 476 15.58 22.98 -7.20
C PRO A 476 14.68 22.30 -6.16
N THR A 477 14.69 20.97 -6.18
CA THR A 477 14.01 20.15 -5.20
C THR A 477 14.39 20.56 -3.77
N SER A 478 13.39 20.71 -2.92
CA SER A 478 13.54 20.95 -1.50
C SER A 478 13.17 19.69 -0.72
N TYR A 479 13.37 19.71 0.60
CA TYR A 479 13.00 18.58 1.45
C TYR A 479 12.26 19.03 2.69
N TRP A 480 11.49 18.08 3.22
CA TRP A 480 10.73 18.21 4.44
C TRP A 480 11.08 17.06 5.37
N TYR A 481 10.84 17.23 6.65
CA TYR A 481 10.85 16.15 7.62
C TYR A 481 9.43 15.78 8.00
N VAL A 482 9.16 14.47 8.16
CA VAL A 482 7.87 13.96 8.62
C VAL A 482 8.13 13.09 9.83
N ASP A 483 7.42 13.32 10.91
CA ASP A 483 7.51 12.54 12.13
C ASP A 483 6.59 11.31 12.12
N LYS A 484 6.70 10.47 13.13
CA LYS A 484 5.88 9.25 13.31
C LYS A 484 4.37 9.51 13.42
N ASN A 485 3.97 10.76 13.67
CA ASN A 485 2.58 11.18 13.74
C ASN A 485 2.08 11.79 12.42
N PHE A 486 2.86 11.63 11.34
CA PHE A 486 2.60 12.22 10.02
C PHE A 486 2.53 13.75 10.02
N GLN A 487 3.17 14.42 10.99
CA GLN A 487 3.30 15.86 10.98
C GLN A 487 4.50 16.26 10.14
N ARG A 488 4.25 17.15 9.18
CA ARG A 488 5.28 17.67 8.27
C ARG A 488 5.94 18.90 8.89
N HIS A 489 7.25 18.86 8.96
CA HIS A 489 8.08 19.92 9.54
C HIS A 489 8.98 20.54 8.47
N HIS A 490 9.06 21.87 8.50
CA HIS A 490 9.93 22.58 7.58
C HIS A 490 11.41 22.35 7.96
N ARG A 491 12.26 22.05 6.96
CA ARG A 491 13.69 21.75 7.12
C ARG A 491 14.47 22.76 7.97
N TYR A 492 14.03 24.03 7.99
CA TYR A 492 14.72 25.10 8.71
C TYR A 492 14.84 24.82 10.21
N ALA A 493 13.85 24.19 10.82
CA ALA A 493 13.86 23.82 12.23
C ALA A 493 14.92 22.74 12.57
N PHE A 494 15.37 21.99 11.57
CA PHE A 494 16.28 20.85 11.74
C PHE A 494 17.65 21.07 11.07
N ARG A 495 18.02 22.32 10.81
CA ARG A 495 19.35 22.63 10.32
C ARG A 495 20.41 22.19 11.34
N LYS A 496 21.55 21.70 10.84
CA LYS A 496 22.64 21.17 11.69
C LYS A 496 23.06 22.13 12.79
N ASP A 497 23.17 23.44 12.48
CA ASP A 497 23.51 24.45 13.45
C ASP A 497 22.51 24.57 14.62
N ILE A 498 21.21 24.44 14.32
CA ILE A 498 20.14 24.43 15.32
C ILE A 498 20.17 23.15 16.14
N LEU A 499 20.34 21.99 15.48
CA LEU A 499 20.36 20.68 16.15
C LEU A 499 21.56 20.59 17.12
N VAL A 500 22.73 21.02 16.69
CA VAL A 500 23.94 21.05 17.54
C VAL A 500 23.76 22.00 18.72
N LYS A 501 23.17 23.18 18.50
CA LYS A 501 22.83 24.11 19.60
C LYS A 501 21.86 23.49 20.62
N ASN A 502 21.03 22.56 20.18
CA ASN A 502 20.06 21.82 21.03
C ASN A 502 20.65 20.52 21.61
N GLY A 503 21.99 20.30 21.52
CA GLY A 503 22.68 19.21 22.18
C GLY A 503 23.00 18.00 21.30
N ALA A 504 22.78 18.07 19.98
CA ALA A 504 23.17 16.97 19.09
C ALA A 504 24.70 16.93 18.87
N ASP A 505 25.23 15.73 18.59
CA ASP A 505 26.66 15.55 18.33
C ASP A 505 27.09 16.32 17.04
N PRO A 506 28.05 17.28 17.15
CA PRO A 506 28.50 18.05 15.99
C PRO A 506 29.23 17.21 14.92
N LYS A 507 29.68 16.00 15.26
CA LYS A 507 30.32 15.07 14.30
C LYS A 507 29.29 14.39 13.37
N MET A 508 28.07 14.28 13.80
CA MET A 508 26.99 13.70 12.99
C MET A 508 26.51 14.67 11.91
N THR A 509 26.07 14.11 10.78
CA THR A 509 25.38 14.88 9.73
C THR A 509 23.95 15.24 10.17
N GLU A 510 23.37 16.27 9.58
CA GLU A 510 21.94 16.62 9.78
C GLU A 510 21.04 15.40 9.58
N PHE A 511 21.32 14.59 8.55
CA PHE A 511 20.54 13.39 8.23
C PHE A 511 20.63 12.33 9.35
N GLU A 512 21.83 12.03 9.84
CA GLU A 512 22.01 11.04 10.92
C GLU A 512 21.29 11.49 12.20
N ILE A 513 21.40 12.77 12.56
CA ILE A 513 20.73 13.31 13.74
C ILE A 513 19.22 13.18 13.59
N THR A 514 18.66 13.63 12.48
CA THR A 514 17.21 13.60 12.26
C THR A 514 16.67 12.18 12.12
N ASN A 515 17.44 11.26 11.54
CA ASN A 515 17.09 9.85 11.48
C ASN A 515 17.03 9.21 12.88
N ASN A 516 18.00 9.54 13.75
CA ASN A 516 17.98 9.09 15.15
C ASN A 516 16.78 9.69 15.94
N MET A 517 16.30 10.85 15.54
CA MET A 517 15.06 11.44 16.08
C MET A 517 13.79 10.77 15.56
N GLY A 518 13.90 9.80 14.64
CA GLY A 518 12.76 9.12 14.03
C GLY A 518 12.04 9.96 12.98
N LEU A 519 12.73 10.88 12.33
CA LEU A 519 12.19 11.73 11.27
C LEU A 519 12.51 11.15 9.90
N TYR A 520 11.52 11.14 9.01
CA TYR A 520 11.65 10.76 7.61
C TYR A 520 11.90 11.99 6.74
N ARG A 521 12.99 12.01 5.99
CA ARG A 521 13.29 13.10 5.05
C ARG A 521 12.75 12.77 3.67
N ILE A 522 11.82 13.58 3.17
CA ILE A 522 11.19 13.45 1.86
C ILE A 522 11.55 14.63 0.97
N TYR A 523 11.72 14.39 -0.34
CA TYR A 523 12.06 15.40 -1.34
C TYR A 523 10.84 15.67 -2.23
N ASP A 524 10.55 16.95 -2.48
CA ASP A 524 9.52 17.38 -3.45
C ASP A 524 10.03 17.32 -4.90
N SER A 525 9.16 17.58 -5.87
CA SER A 525 9.51 17.66 -7.29
C SER A 525 10.05 19.04 -7.70
N GLY A 526 10.34 19.93 -6.75
CA GLY A 526 10.76 21.31 -7.03
C GLY A 526 9.58 22.26 -7.24
N GLN A 527 9.90 23.48 -7.65
CA GLN A 527 8.92 24.56 -7.86
C GLN A 527 9.25 25.37 -9.09
N GLN A 528 8.24 25.95 -9.72
CA GLN A 528 8.39 26.98 -10.75
C GLN A 528 8.24 28.35 -10.13
N LYS A 529 9.14 29.28 -10.47
CA LYS A 529 9.10 30.67 -10.04
C LYS A 529 8.41 31.52 -11.09
N TRP A 530 7.43 32.28 -10.67
CA TRP A 530 6.60 33.13 -11.53
C TRP A 530 6.75 34.59 -11.12
N ARG A 531 6.68 35.49 -12.12
CA ARG A 531 6.76 36.93 -11.88
C ARG A 531 5.76 37.67 -12.78
N TYR A 532 5.08 38.62 -12.17
CA TYR A 532 4.21 39.58 -12.84
C TYR A 532 4.74 40.98 -12.60
N ASP A 533 4.99 41.73 -13.65
CA ASP A 533 5.46 43.12 -13.63
C ASP A 533 4.37 44.02 -14.23
N THR A 534 3.82 44.94 -13.45
CA THR A 534 2.78 45.87 -13.92
C THR A 534 3.32 46.92 -14.92
N THR A 535 4.64 47.10 -15.03
CA THR A 535 5.28 48.06 -15.91
C THR A 535 5.49 47.51 -17.32
N SER A 536 5.19 46.24 -17.58
CA SER A 536 5.44 45.57 -18.87
C SER A 536 4.16 45.36 -19.70
N ASN A 537 3.01 45.90 -19.30
CA ASN A 537 1.72 45.84 -20.02
C ASN A 537 1.18 47.22 -20.36
#